data_44687779faf1acde7939a8018c2fffa6
#
_entry.id   44687779faf1acde7939a8018c2fffa6
#
_cell.length_a   1.000
_cell.length_b   1.000
_cell.length_c   1.000
_cell.angle_alpha   90.00
_cell.angle_beta   90.00
_cell.angle_gamma   90.00
#
_symmetry.space_group_name_H-M   'P 1'
#
loop_
_entity.id
_entity.type
_entity.pdbx_description
1 polymer ?
#
loop_
_entity_poly.entity_id
_entity_poly.type
_entity_poly.pdbx_seq_one_letter_code
_entity_poly.pdbx_strand_id
1 'polypeptide(L)'
;QIEEINEEKQIIDSLNVSKVSENQTKTPAKVVDLPNFDKDDSTLDEKTIPMSKLRQTIARRLKEAQNTAAILTTFNEVDMSAIMSLRKKEQTSFQKKHGVKLGIMSFFVKACTEVLKEIPEINSEIHEDKIIYKNYFDIGIAIGSEKGLVVPIIRNAGDLSNAEIEKYIIELSEKANSNKLSMSDLSGGTFSITNGGIY
;
A
#
# COMPACT_ATOMS: atom_id res chain seq x y z
N GLN A 1 3.16 -15.09 -27.86
CA GLN A 1 2.42 -15.71 -26.70
C GLN A 1 3.28 -16.69 -25.90
N ILE A 2 4.18 -17.48 -26.52
CA ILE A 2 5.06 -18.43 -25.78
C ILE A 2 6.33 -17.72 -25.29
N GLU A 3 6.82 -16.71 -26.00
CA GLU A 3 7.96 -15.88 -25.59
C GLU A 3 7.60 -14.93 -24.43
N GLU A 4 6.42 -14.33 -24.42
CA GLU A 4 5.91 -13.48 -23.33
C GLU A 4 5.77 -14.27 -22.01
N ILE A 5 5.31 -15.52 -22.07
CA ILE A 5 5.22 -16.40 -20.88
C ILE A 5 6.60 -16.74 -20.32
N ASN A 6 7.62 -16.79 -21.17
CA ASN A 6 8.99 -17.06 -20.73
C ASN A 6 9.67 -15.82 -20.10
N GLU A 7 9.37 -14.63 -20.57
CA GLU A 7 9.87 -13.39 -19.95
C GLU A 7 9.21 -13.14 -18.58
N GLU A 8 7.92 -13.37 -18.43
CA GLU A 8 7.25 -13.31 -17.12
C GLU A 8 7.81 -14.35 -16.13
N LYS A 9 8.14 -15.55 -16.58
CA LYS A 9 8.82 -16.55 -15.75
C LYS A 9 10.22 -16.12 -15.32
N GLN A 10 11.00 -15.49 -16.20
CA GLN A 10 12.34 -15.00 -15.85
C GLN A 10 12.28 -13.83 -14.85
N ILE A 11 11.25 -12.98 -14.92
CA ILE A 11 11.01 -11.91 -13.94
C ILE A 11 10.61 -12.50 -12.59
N ILE A 12 9.78 -13.55 -12.58
CA ILE A 12 9.38 -14.26 -11.36
C ILE A 12 10.56 -15.01 -10.72
N ASP A 13 11.42 -15.65 -11.51
CA ASP A 13 12.62 -16.33 -11.01
C ASP A 13 13.70 -15.35 -10.51
N SER A 14 13.80 -14.16 -11.09
CA SER A 14 14.70 -13.12 -10.59
C SER A 14 14.22 -12.48 -9.26
N LEU A 15 12.94 -12.66 -8.91
CA LEU A 15 12.33 -12.27 -7.64
C LEU A 15 12.37 -13.38 -6.58
N ASN A 16 12.81 -14.58 -6.93
CA ASN A 16 12.96 -15.68 -6.00
C ASN A 16 14.10 -15.40 -5.02
N VAL A 17 13.74 -14.81 -3.90
CA VAL A 17 14.58 -14.84 -2.69
C VAL A 17 14.73 -16.29 -2.30
N SER A 18 15.96 -16.78 -2.40
CA SER A 18 16.42 -18.10 -2.06
C SER A 18 15.69 -18.69 -0.85
N LYS A 19 15.25 -19.95 -0.98
CA LYS A 19 14.81 -20.79 0.12
C LYS A 19 15.80 -20.69 1.28
N VAL A 20 15.43 -19.95 2.30
CA VAL A 20 16.14 -19.96 3.57
C VAL A 20 15.70 -21.21 4.31
N SER A 21 16.66 -22.12 4.49
CA SER A 21 16.56 -23.33 5.30
C SER A 21 15.89 -23.01 6.65
N GLU A 22 14.88 -23.81 6.97
CA GLU A 22 14.28 -23.88 8.32
C GLU A 22 15.34 -24.39 9.30
N ASN A 23 16.02 -23.49 9.97
CA ASN A 23 16.59 -23.68 11.31
C ASN A 23 17.32 -22.41 11.72
N GLN A 24 16.60 -21.42 12.24
CA GLN A 24 17.22 -20.43 13.13
C GLN A 24 16.19 -19.96 14.17
N THR A 25 16.54 -20.25 15.41
CA THR A 25 15.98 -19.74 16.66
C THR A 25 15.56 -18.27 16.59
N LYS A 26 14.35 -18.00 17.09
CA LYS A 26 13.78 -16.67 17.27
C LYS A 26 14.70 -15.76 18.09
N THR A 27 15.49 -14.94 17.44
CA THR A 27 16.12 -13.78 18.07
C THR A 27 15.16 -12.59 17.91
N PRO A 28 14.80 -11.86 18.96
CA PRO A 28 13.97 -10.68 18.84
C PRO A 28 14.69 -9.65 17.97
N ALA A 29 13.92 -8.98 17.09
CA ALA A 29 14.46 -7.91 16.26
C ALA A 29 15.14 -6.87 17.17
N LYS A 30 16.45 -6.72 17.02
CA LYS A 30 17.21 -5.66 17.71
C LYS A 30 16.61 -4.32 17.26
N VAL A 31 16.04 -3.61 18.21
CA VAL A 31 15.83 -2.17 18.09
C VAL A 31 17.19 -1.59 17.71
N VAL A 32 17.28 -0.96 16.54
CA VAL A 32 18.51 -0.27 16.15
C VAL A 32 18.55 1.00 16.98
N ASP A 33 19.32 0.98 18.08
CA ASP A 33 19.60 2.18 18.84
C ASP A 33 20.21 3.23 17.88
N LEU A 34 19.56 4.37 17.82
CA LEU A 34 20.14 5.54 17.15
C LEU A 34 21.48 5.85 17.83
N PRO A 35 22.55 6.12 17.07
CA PRO A 35 23.84 6.44 17.66
C PRO A 35 23.69 7.68 18.56
N ASN A 36 24.00 7.52 19.87
CA ASN A 36 24.18 8.66 20.76
C ASN A 36 25.41 9.41 20.27
N PHE A 37 25.23 10.65 19.87
CA PHE A 37 26.34 11.58 19.68
C PHE A 37 26.56 12.25 21.01
N ASP A 38 27.66 11.91 21.67
CA ASP A 38 28.11 12.62 22.87
C ASP A 38 28.36 14.10 22.48
N LYS A 39 27.77 15.01 23.27
CA LYS A 39 27.65 16.44 22.93
C LYS A 39 28.97 17.23 23.20
N ASP A 40 30.09 16.57 23.33
CA ASP A 40 31.32 17.26 23.76
C ASP A 40 32.55 16.72 23.01
N ASP A 41 32.61 16.98 21.69
CA ASP A 41 33.91 17.17 21.03
C ASP A 41 33.71 17.84 19.64
N SER A 42 34.51 18.85 19.36
CA SER A 42 34.48 19.70 18.18
C SER A 42 35.10 19.05 16.93
N THR A 43 35.17 17.74 16.88
CA THR A 43 35.52 16.97 15.68
C THR A 43 34.24 16.40 15.09
N LEU A 44 33.99 16.68 13.79
CA LEU A 44 32.91 16.10 13.01
C LEU A 44 33.17 14.59 12.83
N ASP A 45 32.78 13.79 13.83
CA ASP A 45 32.86 12.34 13.71
C ASP A 45 31.74 11.80 12.82
N GLU A 46 32.09 11.42 11.63
CA GLU A 46 31.18 10.74 10.69
C GLU A 46 31.08 9.25 11.05
N LYS A 47 29.87 8.78 11.39
CA LYS A 47 29.60 7.36 11.60
C LYS A 47 28.97 6.74 10.38
N THR A 48 29.71 5.88 9.70
CA THR A 48 29.19 5.13 8.55
C THR A 48 28.50 3.84 9.00
N ILE A 49 27.21 3.68 8.65
CA ILE A 49 26.43 2.47 8.95
C ILE A 49 25.93 1.89 7.63
N PRO A 50 26.15 0.61 7.32
CA PRO A 50 25.66 0.00 6.10
C PRO A 50 24.14 -0.12 6.11
N MET A 51 23.49 0.24 5.00
CA MET A 51 22.05 0.06 4.82
C MET A 51 21.69 -1.42 4.71
N SER A 52 20.56 -1.82 5.32
CA SER A 52 20.00 -3.16 5.09
C SER A 52 19.61 -3.36 3.61
N LYS A 53 19.64 -4.61 3.14
CA LYS A 53 19.22 -4.95 1.75
C LYS A 53 17.80 -4.48 1.43
N LEU A 54 16.88 -4.60 2.40
CA LEU A 54 15.51 -4.11 2.24
C LEU A 54 15.48 -2.60 1.99
N ARG A 55 16.20 -1.82 2.80
CA ARG A 55 16.25 -0.35 2.67
C ARG A 55 16.89 0.07 1.35
N GLN A 56 17.95 -0.63 0.90
CA GLN A 56 18.55 -0.40 -0.41
C GLN A 56 17.55 -0.64 -1.55
N THR A 57 16.76 -1.72 -1.47
CA THR A 57 15.74 -2.05 -2.48
C THR A 57 14.63 -1.01 -2.51
N ILE A 58 14.14 -0.57 -1.34
CA ILE A 58 13.12 0.49 -1.23
C ILE A 58 13.64 1.78 -1.85
N ALA A 59 14.85 2.22 -1.48
CA ALA A 59 15.46 3.44 -2.01
C ALA A 59 15.59 3.41 -3.53
N ARG A 60 16.06 2.29 -4.10
CA ARG A 60 16.18 2.11 -5.54
C ARG A 60 14.82 2.20 -6.24
N ARG A 61 13.82 1.44 -5.78
CA ARG A 61 12.47 1.45 -6.37
C ARG A 61 11.79 2.82 -6.31
N LEU A 62 11.91 3.52 -5.17
CA LEU A 62 11.37 4.88 -5.05
C LEU A 62 12.04 5.84 -6.02
N LYS A 63 13.36 5.74 -6.17
CA LYS A 63 14.11 6.58 -7.10
C LYS A 63 13.76 6.28 -8.55
N GLU A 64 13.60 5.01 -8.92
CA GLU A 64 13.14 4.58 -10.23
C GLU A 64 11.76 5.15 -10.55
N ALA A 65 10.79 5.04 -9.63
CA ALA A 65 9.45 5.58 -9.80
C ALA A 65 9.48 7.11 -10.03
N GLN A 66 10.24 7.86 -9.22
CA GLN A 66 10.40 9.31 -9.40
C GLN A 66 11.04 9.70 -10.73
N ASN A 67 12.00 8.90 -11.23
CA ASN A 67 12.68 9.20 -12.49
C ASN A 67 11.80 8.85 -13.71
N THR A 68 10.90 7.88 -13.59
CA THR A 68 10.04 7.41 -14.67
C THR A 68 8.78 8.26 -14.81
N ALA A 69 8.20 8.72 -13.71
CA ALA A 69 6.95 9.45 -13.70
C ALA A 69 7.17 10.97 -13.53
N ALA A 70 6.40 11.78 -14.27
CA ALA A 70 6.27 13.21 -14.02
C ALA A 70 5.26 13.42 -12.87
N ILE A 71 5.74 13.33 -11.63
CA ILE A 71 4.86 13.36 -10.44
C ILE A 71 4.44 14.81 -10.14
N LEU A 72 3.12 15.06 -10.15
CA LEU A 72 2.50 16.28 -9.68
C LEU A 72 1.83 16.04 -8.33
N THR A 73 1.97 17.00 -7.41
CA THR A 73 1.28 16.98 -6.12
C THR A 73 0.32 18.17 -6.01
N THR A 74 -0.91 17.91 -5.60
CA THR A 74 -1.92 18.93 -5.31
C THR A 74 -2.40 18.81 -3.87
N PHE A 75 -2.89 19.90 -3.30
CA PHE A 75 -3.43 19.97 -1.94
C PHE A 75 -4.85 20.53 -1.99
N ASN A 76 -5.75 19.87 -1.26
CA ASN A 76 -7.14 20.30 -1.13
C ASN A 76 -7.60 20.10 0.31
N GLU A 77 -8.49 21.00 0.78
CA GLU A 77 -9.18 20.89 2.05
C GLU A 77 -10.62 20.46 1.81
N VAL A 78 -11.10 19.50 2.60
CA VAL A 78 -12.46 18.95 2.47
C VAL A 78 -13.15 18.97 3.82
N ASP A 79 -14.35 19.55 3.89
CA ASP A 79 -15.20 19.44 5.08
C ASP A 79 -15.81 18.04 5.19
N MET A 80 -15.36 17.30 6.19
CA MET A 80 -15.82 15.94 6.49
C MET A 80 -17.01 15.87 7.44
N SER A 81 -17.58 17.00 7.89
CA SER A 81 -18.61 17.10 8.93
C SER A 81 -19.83 16.24 8.60
N ALA A 82 -20.32 16.30 7.36
CA ALA A 82 -21.49 15.55 6.91
C ALA A 82 -21.25 14.02 6.96
N ILE A 83 -20.10 13.56 6.46
CA ILE A 83 -19.72 12.13 6.47
C ILE A 83 -19.52 11.64 7.90
N MET A 84 -18.86 12.44 8.75
CA MET A 84 -18.65 12.07 10.15
C MET A 84 -19.97 11.99 10.93
N SER A 85 -20.91 12.89 10.68
CA SER A 85 -22.25 12.88 11.25
C SER A 85 -23.07 11.67 10.79
N LEU A 86 -23.04 11.38 9.49
CA LEU A 86 -23.68 10.19 8.91
C LEU A 86 -23.12 8.91 9.53
N ARG A 87 -21.80 8.79 9.57
CA ARG A 87 -21.11 7.65 10.18
C ARG A 87 -21.50 7.47 11.65
N LYS A 88 -21.52 8.54 12.43
CA LYS A 88 -21.93 8.50 13.84
C LYS A 88 -23.38 8.04 13.99
N LYS A 89 -24.29 8.51 13.15
CA LYS A 89 -25.72 8.14 13.16
C LYS A 89 -25.92 6.67 12.81
N GLU A 90 -25.27 6.18 11.76
CA GLU A 90 -25.52 4.85 11.19
C GLU A 90 -24.62 3.74 11.76
N GLN A 91 -23.59 4.09 12.54
CA GLN A 91 -22.59 3.13 13.03
C GLN A 91 -23.19 1.90 13.70
N THR A 92 -24.15 2.08 14.60
CA THR A 92 -24.73 0.98 15.38
C THR A 92 -25.58 0.04 14.51
N SER A 93 -26.44 0.62 13.64
CA SER A 93 -27.31 -0.13 12.74
C SER A 93 -26.47 -0.87 11.69
N PHE A 94 -25.45 -0.22 11.15
CA PHE A 94 -24.52 -0.79 10.18
C PHE A 94 -23.74 -1.97 10.76
N GLN A 95 -23.16 -1.81 11.95
CA GLN A 95 -22.42 -2.87 12.62
C GLN A 95 -23.31 -4.08 12.96
N LYS A 96 -24.54 -3.83 13.41
CA LYS A 96 -25.50 -4.89 13.69
C LYS A 96 -25.89 -5.68 12.43
N LYS A 97 -26.03 -4.98 11.28
CA LYS A 97 -26.45 -5.56 10.01
C LYS A 97 -25.32 -6.30 9.29
N HIS A 98 -24.10 -5.74 9.30
CA HIS A 98 -23.01 -6.19 8.45
C HIS A 98 -21.86 -6.87 9.21
N GLY A 99 -21.84 -6.81 10.54
CA GLY A 99 -20.82 -7.42 11.41
C GLY A 99 -19.51 -6.63 11.46
N VAL A 100 -19.41 -5.51 10.76
CA VAL A 100 -18.22 -4.65 10.70
C VAL A 100 -18.57 -3.21 11.00
N LYS A 101 -17.60 -2.43 11.49
CA LYS A 101 -17.76 -1.00 11.70
C LYS A 101 -17.79 -0.26 10.37
N LEU A 102 -18.59 0.81 10.28
CA LEU A 102 -18.54 1.73 9.14
C LEU A 102 -17.28 2.61 9.28
N GLY A 103 -16.24 2.26 8.58
CA GLY A 103 -14.99 3.02 8.54
C GLY A 103 -15.08 4.22 7.59
N ILE A 104 -14.10 5.10 7.64
CA ILE A 104 -14.02 6.25 6.76
C ILE A 104 -13.43 5.87 5.39
N MET A 105 -12.61 4.83 5.35
CA MET A 105 -11.89 4.42 4.13
C MET A 105 -12.83 3.95 3.02
N SER A 106 -13.93 3.27 3.36
CA SER A 106 -14.91 2.86 2.36
C SER A 106 -15.57 4.03 1.63
N PHE A 107 -15.76 5.17 2.28
CA PHE A 107 -16.25 6.39 1.61
C PHE A 107 -15.22 6.93 0.61
N PHE A 108 -13.95 6.97 0.98
CA PHE A 108 -12.89 7.39 0.07
C PHE A 108 -12.73 6.44 -1.11
N VAL A 109 -12.78 5.13 -0.87
CA VAL A 109 -12.72 4.13 -1.95
C VAL A 109 -13.87 4.33 -2.94
N LYS A 110 -15.10 4.51 -2.46
CA LYS A 110 -16.27 4.76 -3.33
C LYS A 110 -16.15 6.07 -4.09
N ALA A 111 -15.76 7.15 -3.42
CA ALA A 111 -15.55 8.44 -4.08
C ALA A 111 -14.48 8.36 -5.17
N CYS A 112 -13.35 7.73 -4.89
CA CYS A 112 -12.30 7.54 -5.90
C CYS A 112 -12.78 6.69 -7.07
N THR A 113 -13.46 5.58 -6.83
CA THR A 113 -13.93 4.70 -7.91
C THR A 113 -14.97 5.40 -8.81
N GLU A 114 -15.84 6.25 -8.26
CA GLU A 114 -16.77 7.03 -9.09
C GLU A 114 -16.03 8.06 -9.96
N VAL A 115 -15.05 8.79 -9.39
CA VAL A 115 -14.24 9.75 -10.15
C VAL A 115 -13.39 9.04 -11.22
N LEU A 116 -12.83 7.87 -10.94
CA LEU A 116 -12.06 7.10 -11.92
C LEU A 116 -12.91 6.58 -13.08
N LYS A 117 -14.24 6.43 -12.89
CA LYS A 117 -15.21 6.14 -13.99
C LYS A 117 -15.46 7.37 -14.85
N GLU A 118 -15.58 8.54 -14.22
CA GLU A 118 -15.83 9.81 -14.92
C GLU A 118 -14.60 10.32 -15.67
N ILE A 119 -13.39 10.06 -15.11
CA ILE A 119 -12.12 10.54 -15.68
C ILE A 119 -11.20 9.33 -15.90
N PRO A 120 -11.44 8.53 -16.95
CA PRO A 120 -10.73 7.28 -17.19
C PRO A 120 -9.23 7.47 -17.45
N GLU A 121 -8.80 8.68 -17.83
CA GLU A 121 -7.38 9.03 -17.97
C GLU A 121 -6.59 8.82 -16.69
N ILE A 122 -7.21 9.06 -15.52
CA ILE A 122 -6.56 8.84 -14.21
C ILE A 122 -6.38 7.34 -13.92
N ASN A 123 -7.26 6.49 -14.48
CA ASN A 123 -7.19 5.03 -14.36
C ASN A 123 -6.49 4.38 -15.56
N SER A 124 -5.47 5.05 -16.09
CA SER A 124 -4.69 4.59 -17.22
C SER A 124 -3.21 4.53 -16.90
N GLU A 125 -2.43 3.85 -17.72
CA GLU A 125 -0.99 3.81 -17.64
C GLU A 125 -0.36 3.98 -19.02
N ILE A 126 0.85 4.53 -19.04
CA ILE A 126 1.65 4.65 -20.25
C ILE A 126 2.55 3.41 -20.35
N HIS A 127 2.44 2.69 -21.45
CA HIS A 127 3.29 1.58 -21.80
C HIS A 127 3.92 1.86 -23.17
N GLU A 128 5.20 2.14 -23.18
CA GLU A 128 5.95 2.60 -24.36
C GLU A 128 5.29 3.86 -24.98
N ASP A 129 4.75 3.76 -26.19
CA ASP A 129 4.05 4.81 -26.94
C ASP A 129 2.52 4.74 -26.83
N LYS A 130 1.98 3.88 -25.97
CA LYS A 130 0.54 3.59 -25.83
C LYS A 130 0.02 4.00 -24.47
N ILE A 131 -1.25 4.42 -24.45
CA ILE A 131 -2.02 4.61 -23.22
C ILE A 131 -2.96 3.42 -23.05
N ILE A 132 -2.85 2.73 -21.91
CA ILE A 132 -3.72 1.59 -21.58
C ILE A 132 -4.76 2.07 -20.57
N TYR A 133 -6.01 2.17 -21.00
CA TYR A 133 -7.14 2.47 -20.13
C TYR A 133 -7.64 1.20 -19.46
N LYS A 134 -7.76 1.23 -18.13
CA LYS A 134 -8.23 0.09 -17.34
C LYS A 134 -9.70 0.26 -17.02
N ASN A 135 -10.52 -0.70 -17.42
CA ASN A 135 -11.96 -0.71 -17.14
C ASN A 135 -12.29 -1.55 -15.89
N TYR A 136 -11.42 -1.51 -14.89
CA TYR A 136 -11.56 -2.13 -13.56
C TYR A 136 -10.86 -1.26 -12.53
N PHE A 137 -11.26 -1.36 -11.27
CA PHE A 137 -10.84 -0.46 -10.20
C PHE A 137 -10.25 -1.27 -9.04
N ASP A 138 -8.98 -1.58 -9.14
CA ASP A 138 -8.21 -2.33 -8.15
C ASP A 138 -7.50 -1.33 -7.24
N ILE A 139 -8.04 -1.08 -6.06
CA ILE A 139 -7.62 -0.01 -5.17
C ILE A 139 -6.66 -0.53 -4.10
N GLY A 140 -5.43 -0.04 -4.13
CA GLY A 140 -4.45 -0.27 -3.08
C GLY A 140 -4.78 0.55 -1.83
N ILE A 141 -4.81 -0.09 -0.66
CA ILE A 141 -5.00 0.58 0.63
C ILE A 141 -3.73 0.45 1.45
N ALA A 142 -3.14 1.58 1.82
CA ALA A 142 -1.96 1.57 2.66
C ALA A 142 -2.31 1.12 4.10
N ILE A 143 -1.63 0.08 4.57
CA ILE A 143 -1.80 -0.51 5.89
C ILE A 143 -0.45 -0.53 6.61
N GLY A 144 -0.41 0.02 7.82
CA GLY A 144 0.75 -0.10 8.70
C GLY A 144 0.81 -1.50 9.32
N SER A 145 1.99 -2.11 9.32
CA SER A 145 2.27 -3.37 9.99
C SER A 145 3.54 -3.25 10.82
N GLU A 146 3.80 -4.22 11.71
CA GLU A 146 5.05 -4.27 12.50
C GLU A 146 6.32 -4.26 11.64
N LYS A 147 6.24 -4.70 10.38
CA LYS A 147 7.35 -4.73 9.43
C LYS A 147 7.44 -3.49 8.53
N GLY A 148 6.52 -2.55 8.69
CA GLY A 148 6.44 -1.35 7.89
C GLY A 148 5.13 -1.22 7.11
N LEU A 149 5.09 -0.28 6.17
CA LEU A 149 3.94 -0.01 5.34
C LEU A 149 3.83 -1.03 4.21
N VAL A 150 2.64 -1.60 4.04
CA VAL A 150 2.26 -2.44 2.89
C VAL A 150 1.01 -1.88 2.22
N VAL A 151 0.85 -2.13 0.93
CA VAL A 151 -0.29 -1.60 0.15
C VAL A 151 -1.00 -2.76 -0.55
N PRO A 152 -1.77 -3.58 0.19
CA PRO A 152 -2.58 -4.62 -0.41
C PRO A 152 -3.74 -4.04 -1.22
N ILE A 153 -4.31 -4.84 -2.13
CA ILE A 153 -5.21 -4.39 -3.16
C ILE A 153 -6.60 -4.98 -2.96
N ILE A 154 -7.59 -4.11 -2.92
CA ILE A 154 -9.01 -4.47 -2.99
C ILE A 154 -9.40 -4.55 -4.47
N ARG A 155 -9.75 -5.75 -4.93
CA ARG A 155 -10.10 -6.01 -6.32
C ARG A 155 -11.52 -5.52 -6.64
N ASN A 156 -11.70 -4.97 -7.84
CA ASN A 156 -12.99 -4.51 -8.35
C ASN A 156 -13.76 -3.66 -7.34
N ALA A 157 -13.06 -2.74 -6.66
CA ALA A 157 -13.62 -1.94 -5.57
C ALA A 157 -14.83 -1.08 -5.98
N GLY A 158 -14.99 -0.81 -7.28
CA GLY A 158 -16.14 -0.09 -7.84
C GLY A 158 -17.47 -0.81 -7.63
N ASP A 159 -17.48 -2.14 -7.64
CA ASP A 159 -18.68 -2.97 -7.52
C ASP A 159 -19.03 -3.32 -6.05
N LEU A 160 -18.11 -3.09 -5.13
CA LEU A 160 -18.27 -3.43 -3.72
C LEU A 160 -19.10 -2.40 -2.96
N SER A 161 -19.91 -2.87 -2.01
CA SER A 161 -20.56 -2.02 -1.02
C SER A 161 -19.55 -1.53 0.05
N ASN A 162 -19.90 -0.47 0.78
CA ASN A 162 -19.09 -0.01 1.91
C ASN A 162 -18.80 -1.13 2.93
N ALA A 163 -19.75 -2.01 3.16
CA ALA A 163 -19.60 -3.13 4.11
C ALA A 163 -18.56 -4.16 3.60
N GLU A 164 -18.56 -4.47 2.33
CA GLU A 164 -17.60 -5.38 1.71
C GLU A 164 -16.20 -4.76 1.71
N ILE A 165 -16.08 -3.49 1.36
CA ILE A 165 -14.80 -2.77 1.40
C ILE A 165 -14.21 -2.81 2.83
N GLU A 166 -15.02 -2.51 3.86
CA GLU A 166 -14.54 -2.55 5.24
C GLU A 166 -14.14 -3.98 5.68
N LYS A 167 -14.84 -5.01 5.22
CA LYS A 167 -14.45 -6.41 5.47
C LYS A 167 -13.10 -6.74 4.82
N TYR A 168 -12.90 -6.35 3.55
CA TYR A 168 -11.62 -6.54 2.87
C TYR A 168 -10.48 -5.81 3.57
N ILE A 169 -10.69 -4.57 4.03
CA ILE A 169 -9.67 -3.81 4.78
C ILE A 169 -9.27 -4.55 6.05
N ILE A 170 -10.24 -5.09 6.81
CA ILE A 170 -9.96 -5.87 8.01
C ILE A 170 -9.18 -7.14 7.68
N GLU A 171 -9.64 -7.93 6.69
CA GLU A 171 -8.99 -9.17 6.26
C GLU A 171 -7.54 -8.92 5.81
N LEU A 172 -7.33 -7.91 4.97
CA LEU A 172 -6.00 -7.55 4.48
C LEU A 172 -5.09 -7.05 5.61
N SER A 173 -5.64 -6.31 6.58
CA SER A 173 -4.92 -5.88 7.78
C SER A 173 -4.48 -7.07 8.66
N GLU A 174 -5.36 -8.04 8.87
CA GLU A 174 -5.04 -9.27 9.60
C GLU A 174 -3.98 -10.09 8.87
N LYS A 175 -4.08 -10.23 7.54
CA LYS A 175 -3.05 -10.88 6.70
C LYS A 175 -1.71 -10.15 6.80
N ALA A 176 -1.72 -8.81 6.77
CA ALA A 176 -0.51 -8.00 6.90
C ALA A 176 0.19 -8.23 8.24
N ASN A 177 -0.55 -8.15 9.35
CA ASN A 177 -0.01 -8.33 10.70
C ASN A 177 0.45 -9.79 10.96
N SER A 178 -0.22 -10.77 10.35
CA SER A 178 0.17 -12.18 10.46
C SER A 178 1.20 -12.64 9.42
N ASN A 179 1.72 -11.75 8.58
CA ASN A 179 2.65 -12.04 7.47
C ASN A 179 2.11 -13.08 6.47
N LYS A 180 0.81 -13.05 6.20
CA LYS A 180 0.13 -13.96 5.28
C LYS A 180 -0.29 -13.30 3.96
N LEU A 181 0.14 -12.07 3.69
CA LEU A 181 -0.09 -11.43 2.39
C LEU A 181 0.65 -12.20 1.31
N SER A 182 -0.05 -12.54 0.24
CA SER A 182 0.51 -13.16 -0.97
C SER A 182 1.00 -12.08 -1.94
N MET A 183 1.78 -12.47 -2.94
CA MET A 183 2.16 -11.58 -4.03
C MET A 183 0.94 -11.06 -4.81
N SER A 184 -0.09 -11.89 -4.96
CA SER A 184 -1.35 -11.48 -5.59
C SER A 184 -2.11 -10.42 -4.80
N ASP A 185 -1.96 -10.38 -3.48
CA ASP A 185 -2.56 -9.32 -2.65
C ASP A 185 -1.83 -7.96 -2.83
N LEU A 186 -0.59 -7.96 -3.32
CA LEU A 186 0.29 -6.79 -3.38
C LEU A 186 0.59 -6.26 -4.79
N SER A 187 0.07 -6.89 -5.84
CA SER A 187 0.39 -6.54 -7.24
C SER A 187 -0.84 -6.19 -8.06
N GLY A 188 -0.68 -5.37 -9.11
CA GLY A 188 -1.71 -5.08 -10.12
C GLY A 188 -2.75 -4.03 -9.69
N GLY A 189 -2.49 -3.18 -8.70
CA GLY A 189 -3.36 -2.05 -8.36
C GLY A 189 -3.42 -1.00 -9.46
N THR A 190 -4.59 -0.35 -9.61
CA THR A 190 -4.77 0.74 -10.59
C THR A 190 -4.70 2.12 -9.95
N PHE A 191 -5.04 2.23 -8.67
CA PHE A 191 -4.99 3.45 -7.88
C PHE A 191 -4.70 3.12 -6.41
N SER A 192 -4.18 4.08 -5.65
CA SER A 192 -3.85 3.83 -4.22
C SER A 192 -4.37 4.94 -3.33
N ILE A 193 -4.86 4.54 -2.16
CA ILE A 193 -5.32 5.45 -1.10
C ILE A 193 -4.51 5.19 0.16
N THR A 194 -3.98 6.25 0.75
CA THR A 194 -3.27 6.15 2.04
C THR A 194 -3.88 7.12 3.05
N ASN A 195 -4.01 6.66 4.29
CA ASN A 195 -4.44 7.49 5.40
C ASN A 195 -3.25 7.79 6.29
N GLY A 196 -2.70 9.02 6.18
CA GLY A 196 -1.57 9.46 6.99
C GLY A 196 -1.90 9.71 8.47
N GLY A 197 -3.17 9.74 8.85
CA GLY A 197 -3.61 9.95 10.24
C GLY A 197 -3.51 8.72 11.16
N ILE A 198 -3.03 7.59 10.63
CA ILE A 198 -2.82 6.34 11.39
C ILE A 198 -1.34 6.10 11.74
N TYR A 199 -0.44 6.98 11.38
CA TYR A 199 1.00 6.87 11.66
C TYR A 199 1.42 7.76 12.82
#